data_374ed497bf05440f3b63e36715a991dd
#
_entry.id   374ed497bf05440f3b63e36715a991dd
#
_cell.length_a   1.000
_cell.length_b   1.000
_cell.length_c   1.000
_cell.angle_alpha   90.00
_cell.angle_beta   90.00
_cell.angle_gamma   90.00
#
_symmetry.space_group_name_H-M   'P 1'
#
loop_
_entity.id
_entity.type
_entity.pdbx_description
1 polymer ?
#
loop_
_entity_poly.entity_id
_entity_poly.type
_entity_poly.pdbx_seq_one_letter_code
_entity_poly.pdbx_strand_id
1 'polypeptide(L)'
;MKLSMFTMPLHPPSRSFQEVLAEDRDAVILADKLGFEEAFIGEHVTDRAEPITSSLIFLASLIELTKTIKLGSGTVNLPNNHPAAIAAQVAMIDNMLEGRFLFGISPGGLLSDAEIFGNLDKDRTEMFVESINHILDIWSKPAPYNLKGKYWNITTEQNFVEETGQGIVVTPYQDPHPPIVVTVVAPFSKGLVSAAERGWTPISANFLQPNWVASHWPMYKKGCEQGGYEANPKNWRVAKSIFVADDEKTAQEYGKGEDGPYHFYFKQIMKKLIGNGRPDLFKHDRDMPDSDVTLDYVLDSLVICGTVDSVVEQIESFKDVTGDFGTLVYAGHDWVNPELSKRSMELMANEVMPKLNK
;
A
#
# COMPACT_ATOMS: atom_id res chain seq x y z
N MET A 1 14.56 12.35 -4.01
CA MET A 1 13.64 11.25 -3.66
C MET A 1 12.79 11.66 -2.47
N LYS A 2 11.49 11.31 -2.41
CA LYS A 2 10.58 11.59 -1.29
C LYS A 2 10.56 10.43 -0.31
N LEU A 3 10.14 10.69 0.93
CA LEU A 3 9.90 9.67 1.94
C LEU A 3 8.40 9.59 2.23
N SER A 4 7.85 8.38 2.18
CA SER A 4 6.46 8.08 2.51
C SER A 4 6.38 6.87 3.42
N MET A 5 5.19 6.57 3.93
CA MET A 5 4.94 5.46 4.83
C MET A 5 3.87 4.53 4.26
N PHE A 6 4.00 3.26 4.54
CA PHE A 6 2.94 2.27 4.38
C PHE A 6 2.72 1.59 5.74
N THR A 7 1.51 1.64 6.25
CA THR A 7 1.17 0.96 7.50
C THR A 7 0.18 -0.16 7.25
N MET A 8 0.66 -1.35 7.43
CA MET A 8 -0.02 -2.62 7.61
C MET A 8 0.97 -3.52 8.34
N PRO A 9 1.42 -3.11 9.54
CA PRO A 9 2.33 -3.93 10.31
C PRO A 9 1.61 -5.18 10.76
N LEU A 10 2.34 -6.29 10.80
CA LEU A 10 1.84 -7.51 11.40
C LEU A 10 2.11 -7.47 12.90
N HIS A 11 1.06 -7.36 13.68
CA HIS A 11 1.16 -7.40 15.14
C HIS A 11 1.00 -8.81 15.68
N PRO A 12 1.78 -9.24 16.69
CA PRO A 12 1.53 -10.51 17.36
C PRO A 12 0.08 -10.58 17.88
N PRO A 13 -0.68 -11.67 17.61
CA PRO A 13 -2.08 -11.79 18.03
C PRO A 13 -2.30 -11.76 19.54
N SER A 14 -1.25 -11.82 20.35
CA SER A 14 -1.27 -11.67 21.81
C SER A 14 -1.40 -10.21 22.25
N ARG A 15 -1.10 -9.24 21.39
CA ARG A 15 -1.26 -7.81 21.67
C ARG A 15 -2.73 -7.39 21.66
N SER A 16 -3.08 -6.41 22.48
CA SER A 16 -4.42 -5.85 22.54
C SER A 16 -4.76 -5.12 21.22
N PHE A 17 -5.97 -5.38 20.71
CA PHE A 17 -6.47 -4.75 19.48
C PHE A 17 -6.50 -3.20 19.58
N GLN A 18 -6.87 -2.69 20.74
CA GLN A 18 -6.92 -1.25 20.98
C GLN A 18 -5.52 -0.61 21.00
N GLU A 19 -4.55 -1.30 21.62
CA GLU A 19 -3.17 -0.81 21.68
C GLU A 19 -2.52 -0.75 20.31
N VAL A 20 -2.66 -1.81 19.48
CA VAL A 20 -2.06 -1.83 18.15
C VAL A 20 -2.69 -0.83 17.19
N LEU A 21 -4.02 -0.62 17.26
CA LEU A 21 -4.67 0.45 16.48
C LEU A 21 -4.23 1.86 16.91
N ALA A 22 -3.97 2.07 18.21
CA ALA A 22 -3.44 3.34 18.70
C ALA A 22 -2.00 3.55 18.23
N GLU A 23 -1.17 2.49 18.27
CA GLU A 23 0.20 2.52 17.79
C GLU A 23 0.29 2.86 16.29
N ASP A 24 -0.53 2.20 15.45
CA ASP A 24 -0.58 2.48 14.02
C ASP A 24 -0.98 3.93 13.72
N ARG A 25 -1.93 4.46 14.48
CA ARG A 25 -2.33 5.86 14.38
C ARG A 25 -1.21 6.80 14.80
N ASP A 26 -0.52 6.51 15.90
CA ASP A 26 0.59 7.32 16.40
C ASP A 26 1.77 7.31 15.43
N ALA A 27 2.00 6.19 14.72
CA ALA A 27 3.02 6.09 13.68
C ALA A 27 2.74 7.04 12.51
N VAL A 28 1.48 7.13 12.04
CA VAL A 28 1.10 8.06 10.97
C VAL A 28 1.18 9.52 11.44
N ILE A 29 0.77 9.81 12.67
CA ILE A 29 0.89 11.16 13.25
C ILE A 29 2.37 11.57 13.37
N LEU A 30 3.23 10.64 13.75
CA LEU A 30 4.68 10.89 13.79
C LEU A 30 5.24 11.14 12.38
N ALA A 31 4.82 10.35 11.40
CA ALA A 31 5.22 10.54 10.00
C ALA A 31 4.85 11.93 9.47
N ASP A 32 3.63 12.44 9.77
CA ASP A 32 3.22 13.81 9.42
C ASP A 32 4.14 14.85 10.07
N LYS A 33 4.45 14.71 11.35
CA LYS A 33 5.37 15.61 12.09
C LYS A 33 6.79 15.60 11.54
N LEU A 34 7.25 14.46 11.04
CA LEU A 34 8.59 14.28 10.46
C LEU A 34 8.66 14.68 8.98
N GLY A 35 7.56 15.12 8.39
CA GLY A 35 7.52 15.59 7.00
C GLY A 35 7.51 14.47 5.96
N PHE A 36 7.00 13.29 6.28
CA PHE A 36 6.69 12.28 5.28
C PHE A 36 5.63 12.81 4.31
N GLU A 37 5.78 12.51 3.03
CA GLU A 37 4.91 13.06 1.98
C GLU A 37 3.53 12.39 1.96
N GLU A 38 3.50 11.05 2.15
CA GLU A 38 2.30 10.21 2.02
C GLU A 38 2.29 9.11 3.08
N ALA A 39 1.11 8.70 3.54
CA ALA A 39 0.92 7.50 4.33
C ALA A 39 -0.19 6.64 3.72
N PHE A 40 0.12 5.40 3.38
CA PHE A 40 -0.83 4.43 2.85
C PHE A 40 -1.24 3.43 3.92
N ILE A 41 -2.54 3.21 4.05
CA ILE A 41 -3.15 2.34 5.07
C ILE A 41 -3.69 1.08 4.40
N GLY A 42 -3.13 -0.09 4.75
CA GLY A 42 -3.63 -1.38 4.32
C GLY A 42 -4.90 -1.82 5.06
N GLU A 43 -5.56 -2.87 4.53
CA GLU A 43 -6.72 -3.47 5.18
C GLU A 43 -6.80 -4.97 4.95
N HIS A 44 -7.15 -5.72 6.00
CA HIS A 44 -7.59 -7.11 5.94
C HIS A 44 -8.73 -7.36 6.93
N VAL A 45 -9.76 -8.09 6.48
CA VAL A 45 -10.96 -8.33 7.31
C VAL A 45 -10.78 -9.56 8.20
N THR A 46 -10.03 -10.55 7.74
CA THR A 46 -9.93 -11.87 8.35
C THR A 46 -8.53 -12.20 8.90
N ASP A 47 -7.66 -11.20 9.03
CA ASP A 47 -6.32 -11.42 9.59
C ASP A 47 -6.18 -10.76 10.96
N ARG A 48 -6.04 -11.59 11.99
CA ARG A 48 -5.90 -11.09 13.36
C ARG A 48 -4.58 -10.35 13.62
N ALA A 49 -3.56 -10.61 12.83
CA ALA A 49 -2.28 -9.90 12.93
C ALA A 49 -2.30 -8.55 12.20
N GLU A 50 -3.29 -8.32 11.32
CA GLU A 50 -3.50 -7.08 10.56
C GLU A 50 -4.81 -6.43 10.99
N PRO A 51 -4.83 -5.62 12.06
CA PRO A 51 -6.06 -5.25 12.78
C PRO A 51 -6.91 -4.21 12.03
N ILE A 52 -6.39 -3.56 11.01
CA ILE A 52 -7.13 -2.54 10.24
C ILE A 52 -8.05 -3.25 9.25
N THR A 53 -9.32 -3.36 9.60
CA THR A 53 -10.34 -4.04 8.77
C THR A 53 -10.96 -3.14 7.70
N SER A 54 -10.76 -1.83 7.78
CA SER A 54 -11.15 -0.84 6.78
C SER A 54 -10.17 0.31 6.79
N SER A 55 -9.44 0.46 5.70
CA SER A 55 -8.51 1.56 5.50
C SER A 55 -9.23 2.91 5.54
N LEU A 56 -10.43 3.02 4.94
CA LEU A 56 -11.21 4.27 4.92
C LEU A 56 -11.67 4.71 6.31
N ILE A 57 -12.11 3.77 7.16
CA ILE A 57 -12.49 4.09 8.56
C ILE A 57 -11.26 4.53 9.36
N PHE A 58 -10.13 3.85 9.19
CA PHE A 58 -8.90 4.22 9.88
C PHE A 58 -8.40 5.59 9.42
N LEU A 59 -8.42 5.86 8.11
CA LEU A 59 -8.07 7.17 7.53
C LEU A 59 -8.94 8.30 8.10
N ALA A 60 -10.25 8.07 8.24
CA ALA A 60 -11.15 9.06 8.84
C ALA A 60 -10.72 9.47 10.27
N SER A 61 -10.13 8.55 11.04
CA SER A 61 -9.63 8.84 12.38
C SER A 61 -8.37 9.72 12.40
N LEU A 62 -7.70 9.90 11.25
CA LEU A 62 -6.44 10.64 11.09
C LEU A 62 -6.64 12.08 10.55
N ILE A 63 -7.81 12.39 10.00
CA ILE A 63 -8.06 13.65 9.29
C ILE A 63 -7.71 14.88 10.14
N GLU A 64 -8.23 14.94 11.36
CA GLU A 64 -8.00 16.06 12.29
C GLU A 64 -6.65 15.97 13.02
N LEU A 65 -5.99 14.81 12.97
CA LEU A 65 -4.73 14.55 13.67
C LEU A 65 -3.49 14.80 12.81
N THR A 66 -3.68 14.96 11.49
CA THR A 66 -2.62 15.20 10.51
C THR A 66 -2.87 16.49 9.73
N LYS A 67 -1.80 17.15 9.25
CA LYS A 67 -1.93 18.45 8.62
C LYS A 67 -1.42 18.51 7.19
N THR A 68 -0.30 17.86 6.91
CA THR A 68 0.43 18.01 5.64
C THR A 68 0.54 16.72 4.85
N ILE A 69 0.67 15.59 5.55
CA ILE A 69 0.81 14.29 4.93
C ILE A 69 -0.43 13.95 4.10
N LYS A 70 -0.22 13.43 2.90
CA LYS A 70 -1.31 12.86 2.11
C LYS A 70 -1.66 11.49 2.67
N LEU A 71 -2.94 11.25 2.83
CA LEU A 71 -3.46 10.00 3.37
C LEU A 71 -4.06 9.15 2.24
N GLY A 72 -3.60 7.91 2.12
CA GLY A 72 -4.03 7.00 1.06
C GLY A 72 -4.51 5.65 1.59
N SER A 73 -5.48 5.04 0.91
CA SER A 73 -5.72 3.62 1.08
C SER A 73 -4.59 2.81 0.45
N GLY A 74 -4.20 1.74 1.08
CA GLY A 74 -3.07 0.93 0.63
C GLY A 74 -3.28 -0.59 0.76
N THR A 75 -4.45 -1.10 0.33
CA THR A 75 -5.48 -0.64 -0.63
C THR A 75 -6.91 -0.89 -0.14
N VAL A 76 -7.89 -0.22 -0.76
CA VAL A 76 -9.27 -0.72 -0.72
C VAL A 76 -9.37 -1.93 -1.64
N ASN A 77 -9.80 -3.07 -1.10
CA ASN A 77 -10.01 -4.30 -1.85
C ASN A 77 -11.40 -4.26 -2.52
N LEU A 78 -11.47 -3.73 -3.75
CA LEU A 78 -12.72 -3.40 -4.42
C LEU A 78 -13.72 -4.57 -4.54
N PRO A 79 -13.31 -5.83 -4.86
CA PRO A 79 -14.24 -6.96 -4.94
C PRO A 79 -14.96 -7.28 -3.63
N ASN A 80 -14.41 -6.85 -2.50
CA ASN A 80 -14.99 -7.09 -1.17
C ASN A 80 -16.04 -6.03 -0.78
N ASN A 81 -16.31 -5.06 -1.65
CA ASN A 81 -17.15 -3.91 -1.37
C ASN A 81 -18.14 -3.65 -2.50
N HIS A 82 -19.27 -3.00 -2.19
CA HIS A 82 -20.18 -2.52 -3.21
C HIS A 82 -19.65 -1.22 -3.85
N PRO A 83 -19.51 -1.11 -5.18
CA PRO A 83 -18.91 0.06 -5.83
C PRO A 83 -19.55 1.39 -5.46
N ALA A 84 -20.88 1.46 -5.37
CA ALA A 84 -21.58 2.70 -5.00
C ALA A 84 -21.26 3.14 -3.56
N ALA A 85 -21.05 2.20 -2.64
CA ALA A 85 -20.66 2.52 -1.27
C ALA A 85 -19.23 3.10 -1.24
N ILE A 86 -18.31 2.48 -1.98
CA ILE A 86 -16.93 2.99 -2.08
C ILE A 86 -16.89 4.35 -2.77
N ALA A 87 -17.66 4.55 -3.86
CA ALA A 87 -17.74 5.85 -4.53
C ALA A 87 -18.16 6.96 -3.56
N ALA A 88 -19.19 6.73 -2.76
CA ALA A 88 -19.69 7.70 -1.78
C ALA A 88 -18.69 7.94 -0.63
N GLN A 89 -18.09 6.88 -0.08
CA GLN A 89 -17.14 6.98 1.04
C GLN A 89 -15.85 7.68 0.63
N VAL A 90 -15.31 7.34 -0.54
CA VAL A 90 -14.10 7.96 -1.08
C VAL A 90 -14.33 9.45 -1.39
N ALA A 91 -15.45 9.79 -2.02
CA ALA A 91 -15.79 11.18 -2.27
C ALA A 91 -15.93 11.97 -0.95
N MET A 92 -16.56 11.38 0.07
CA MET A 92 -16.68 12.01 1.38
C MET A 92 -15.31 12.26 2.04
N ILE A 93 -14.43 11.25 2.08
CA ILE A 93 -13.09 11.38 2.66
C ILE A 93 -12.25 12.41 1.89
N ASP A 94 -12.33 12.42 0.57
CA ASP A 94 -11.60 13.37 -0.27
C ASP A 94 -12.02 14.81 -0.01
N ASN A 95 -13.33 15.04 0.17
CA ASN A 95 -13.84 16.36 0.59
C ASN A 95 -13.40 16.74 2.01
N MET A 96 -13.33 15.79 2.95
CA MET A 96 -12.84 16.06 4.31
C MET A 96 -11.34 16.34 4.34
N LEU A 97 -10.55 15.76 3.44
CA LEU A 97 -9.11 15.93 3.33
C LEU A 97 -8.70 17.08 2.40
N GLU A 98 -9.66 17.69 1.70
CA GLU A 98 -9.45 18.85 0.81
C GLU A 98 -8.27 18.64 -0.17
N GLY A 99 -8.25 17.46 -0.83
CA GLY A 99 -7.23 17.13 -1.84
C GLY A 99 -5.98 16.41 -1.31
N ARG A 100 -5.90 16.08 -0.01
CA ARG A 100 -4.83 15.26 0.55
C ARG A 100 -5.09 13.76 0.47
N PHE A 101 -6.16 13.31 -0.20
CA PHE A 101 -6.49 11.90 -0.32
C PHE A 101 -5.85 11.26 -1.56
N LEU A 102 -5.40 10.00 -1.40
CA LEU A 102 -4.90 9.12 -2.47
C LEU A 102 -5.73 7.83 -2.47
N PHE A 103 -6.28 7.46 -3.62
CA PHE A 103 -7.14 6.30 -3.73
C PHE A 103 -6.35 5.06 -4.17
N GLY A 104 -5.82 4.32 -3.21
CA GLY A 104 -5.16 3.04 -3.46
C GLY A 104 -6.16 1.89 -3.58
N ILE A 105 -6.08 1.12 -4.66
CA ILE A 105 -7.03 0.06 -5.00
C ILE A 105 -6.34 -1.25 -5.39
N SER A 106 -7.00 -2.38 -5.13
CA SER A 106 -6.54 -3.71 -5.56
C SER A 106 -7.69 -4.71 -5.71
N PRO A 107 -7.45 -5.84 -6.39
CA PRO A 107 -8.39 -6.97 -6.41
C PRO A 107 -8.43 -7.78 -5.11
N GLY A 108 -7.59 -7.45 -4.13
CA GLY A 108 -7.43 -8.21 -2.89
C GLY A 108 -6.57 -9.48 -3.05
N GLY A 109 -5.63 -9.68 -2.11
CA GLY A 109 -4.69 -10.80 -2.14
C GLY A 109 -5.01 -11.93 -1.17
N LEU A 110 -5.69 -11.65 -0.06
CA LEU A 110 -5.96 -12.62 1.00
C LEU A 110 -7.18 -13.48 0.64
N LEU A 111 -6.98 -14.81 0.57
CA LEU A 111 -8.04 -15.74 0.17
C LEU A 111 -9.16 -15.83 1.18
N SER A 112 -8.86 -15.77 2.49
CA SER A 112 -9.89 -15.77 3.53
C SER A 112 -10.79 -14.53 3.50
N ASP A 113 -10.28 -13.39 3.07
CA ASP A 113 -11.11 -12.21 2.80
C ASP A 113 -12.05 -12.46 1.61
N ALA A 114 -11.55 -13.07 0.53
CA ALA A 114 -12.40 -13.44 -0.60
C ALA A 114 -13.46 -14.47 -0.20
N GLU A 115 -13.13 -15.42 0.67
CA GLU A 115 -14.04 -16.45 1.16
C GLU A 115 -15.19 -15.88 1.99
N ILE A 116 -14.90 -15.01 2.97
CA ILE A 116 -15.94 -14.42 3.83
C ILE A 116 -16.93 -13.55 3.06
N PHE A 117 -16.48 -12.92 1.96
CA PHE A 117 -17.34 -12.13 1.07
C PHE A 117 -17.99 -12.97 -0.06
N GLY A 118 -17.79 -14.30 -0.09
CA GLY A 118 -18.34 -15.18 -1.12
C GLY A 118 -17.77 -14.91 -2.53
N ASN A 119 -16.51 -14.50 -2.62
CA ASN A 119 -15.82 -14.14 -3.85
C ASN A 119 -14.70 -15.11 -4.22
N LEU A 120 -14.53 -16.21 -3.46
CA LEU A 120 -13.42 -17.15 -3.65
C LEU A 120 -13.45 -17.81 -5.05
N ASP A 121 -14.66 -18.16 -5.52
CA ASP A 121 -14.88 -18.82 -6.81
C ASP A 121 -15.15 -17.84 -7.98
N LYS A 122 -15.03 -16.55 -7.73
CA LYS A 122 -15.25 -15.51 -8.75
C LYS A 122 -13.94 -15.01 -9.34
N ASP A 123 -14.00 -14.48 -10.56
CA ASP A 123 -12.88 -13.73 -11.13
C ASP A 123 -12.76 -12.35 -10.46
N ARG A 124 -11.92 -12.30 -9.41
CA ARG A 124 -11.70 -11.08 -8.64
C ARG A 124 -11.01 -9.97 -9.44
N THR A 125 -10.28 -10.31 -10.49
CA THR A 125 -9.70 -9.32 -11.41
C THR A 125 -10.78 -8.67 -12.23
N GLU A 126 -11.72 -9.47 -12.78
CA GLU A 126 -12.88 -8.95 -13.51
C GLU A 126 -13.78 -8.11 -12.61
N MET A 127 -14.05 -8.58 -11.37
CA MET A 127 -14.78 -7.82 -10.37
C MET A 127 -14.11 -6.48 -10.07
N PHE A 128 -12.80 -6.47 -9.88
CA PHE A 128 -12.03 -5.24 -9.63
C PHE A 128 -12.20 -4.23 -10.78
N VAL A 129 -12.07 -4.68 -12.01
CA VAL A 129 -12.22 -3.80 -13.19
C VAL A 129 -13.64 -3.27 -13.31
N GLU A 130 -14.66 -4.10 -13.10
CA GLU A 130 -16.06 -3.66 -13.10
C GLU A 130 -16.33 -2.66 -11.99
N SER A 131 -15.84 -2.94 -10.77
CA SER A 131 -16.02 -2.07 -9.62
C SER A 131 -15.43 -0.68 -9.84
N ILE A 132 -14.16 -0.58 -10.27
CA ILE A 132 -13.54 0.73 -10.49
C ILE A 132 -14.20 1.48 -11.65
N ASN A 133 -14.63 0.80 -12.70
CA ASN A 133 -15.35 1.46 -13.78
C ASN A 133 -16.70 2.04 -13.31
N HIS A 134 -17.45 1.32 -12.49
CA HIS A 134 -18.67 1.85 -11.88
C HIS A 134 -18.42 3.03 -10.95
N ILE A 135 -17.35 2.99 -10.17
CA ILE A 135 -16.96 4.11 -9.29
C ILE A 135 -16.68 5.36 -10.13
N LEU A 136 -15.85 5.23 -11.18
CA LEU A 136 -15.53 6.35 -12.06
C LEU A 136 -16.76 6.85 -12.83
N ASP A 137 -17.65 5.96 -13.25
CA ASP A 137 -18.90 6.33 -13.89
C ASP A 137 -19.83 7.11 -12.96
N ILE A 138 -19.92 6.74 -11.68
CA ILE A 138 -20.71 7.47 -10.66
C ILE A 138 -20.18 8.89 -10.50
N TRP A 139 -18.86 9.09 -10.50
CA TRP A 139 -18.27 10.42 -10.33
C TRP A 139 -18.33 11.29 -11.57
N SER A 140 -18.33 10.69 -12.78
CA SER A 140 -18.25 11.43 -14.05
C SER A 140 -19.57 11.60 -14.77
N LYS A 141 -20.58 10.76 -14.49
CA LYS A 141 -21.88 10.81 -15.18
C LYS A 141 -22.96 11.47 -14.33
N PRO A 142 -23.90 12.18 -14.94
CA PRO A 142 -25.03 12.75 -14.20
C PRO A 142 -25.98 11.65 -13.70
N ALA A 143 -26.63 11.90 -12.56
CA ALA A 143 -27.77 11.10 -12.11
C ALA A 143 -29.02 11.39 -12.98
N PRO A 144 -30.02 10.47 -13.04
CA PRO A 144 -30.05 9.18 -12.35
C PRO A 144 -29.12 8.15 -12.96
N TYR A 145 -28.49 7.33 -12.12
CA TYR A 145 -27.60 6.27 -12.59
C TYR A 145 -28.40 5.07 -13.11
N ASN A 146 -27.86 4.39 -14.13
CA ASN A 146 -28.32 3.08 -14.62
C ASN A 146 -27.11 2.30 -15.17
N LEU A 147 -26.27 1.81 -14.26
CA LEU A 147 -25.03 1.10 -14.56
C LEU A 147 -25.29 -0.40 -14.46
N LYS A 148 -25.07 -1.11 -15.57
CA LYS A 148 -25.26 -2.56 -15.67
C LYS A 148 -23.90 -3.24 -15.69
N GLY A 149 -23.74 -4.26 -14.85
CA GLY A 149 -22.54 -5.08 -14.78
C GLY A 149 -22.87 -6.56 -14.61
N LYS A 150 -21.85 -7.38 -14.64
CA LYS A 150 -21.94 -8.82 -14.36
C LYS A 150 -22.11 -9.09 -12.87
N TYR A 151 -21.46 -8.30 -12.04
CA TYR A 151 -21.43 -8.47 -10.59
C TYR A 151 -22.31 -7.45 -9.86
N TRP A 152 -22.42 -6.22 -10.37
CA TRP A 152 -23.22 -5.18 -9.76
C TRP A 152 -24.11 -4.44 -10.76
N ASN A 153 -25.33 -4.17 -10.33
CA ASN A 153 -26.24 -3.27 -11.03
C ASN A 153 -26.54 -2.09 -10.11
N ILE A 154 -26.29 -0.87 -10.57
CA ILE A 154 -26.43 0.36 -9.79
C ILE A 154 -27.42 1.27 -10.49
N THR A 155 -28.55 1.58 -9.85
CA THR A 155 -29.56 2.46 -10.42
C THR A 155 -30.19 3.35 -9.35
N THR A 156 -30.53 4.57 -9.72
CA THR A 156 -31.34 5.50 -8.92
C THR A 156 -32.58 6.01 -9.66
N GLU A 157 -32.91 5.43 -10.83
CA GLU A 157 -33.99 5.90 -11.71
C GLU A 157 -35.36 5.95 -11.05
N GLN A 158 -35.66 5.01 -10.14
CA GLN A 158 -36.99 4.93 -9.51
C GLN A 158 -37.22 5.97 -8.40
N ASN A 159 -36.15 6.46 -7.78
CA ASN A 159 -36.23 7.33 -6.61
C ASN A 159 -35.39 8.61 -6.79
N PHE A 160 -35.14 8.99 -8.03
CA PHE A 160 -34.45 10.21 -8.34
C PHE A 160 -35.38 11.43 -8.19
N VAL A 161 -34.97 12.43 -7.41
CA VAL A 161 -35.68 13.70 -7.23
C VAL A 161 -34.69 14.83 -7.35
N GLU A 162 -34.65 15.47 -8.52
CA GLU A 162 -33.68 16.50 -8.86
C GLU A 162 -33.70 17.69 -7.89
N GLU A 163 -34.89 18.16 -7.54
CA GLU A 163 -35.06 19.37 -6.69
C GLU A 163 -34.50 19.18 -5.28
N THR A 164 -34.40 17.96 -4.78
CA THR A 164 -33.85 17.66 -3.45
C THR A 164 -32.45 17.08 -3.50
N GLY A 165 -31.94 16.77 -4.70
CA GLY A 165 -30.68 16.04 -4.88
C GLY A 165 -30.74 14.55 -4.47
N GLN A 166 -31.95 14.02 -4.25
CA GLN A 166 -32.12 12.61 -3.92
C GLN A 166 -31.74 11.73 -5.12
N GLY A 167 -30.91 10.69 -4.88
CA GLY A 167 -30.41 9.80 -5.93
C GLY A 167 -29.09 10.25 -6.55
N ILE A 168 -28.48 11.32 -6.05
CA ILE A 168 -27.17 11.84 -6.46
C ILE A 168 -26.12 11.43 -5.44
N VAL A 169 -25.02 10.82 -5.90
CA VAL A 169 -23.82 10.57 -5.09
C VAL A 169 -22.92 11.81 -5.15
N VAL A 170 -22.41 12.24 -4.01
CA VAL A 170 -21.47 13.36 -3.94
C VAL A 170 -20.21 13.06 -4.75
N THR A 171 -19.67 14.05 -5.44
CA THR A 171 -18.42 13.93 -6.18
C THR A 171 -17.20 14.19 -5.29
N PRO A 172 -16.03 13.63 -5.62
CA PRO A 172 -14.79 13.95 -4.95
C PRO A 172 -14.46 15.47 -4.96
N TYR A 173 -13.61 15.89 -4.04
CA TYR A 173 -13.03 17.23 -4.02
C TYR A 173 -12.05 17.45 -5.17
N GLN A 174 -11.24 16.42 -5.47
CA GLN A 174 -10.25 16.43 -6.54
C GLN A 174 -10.89 16.11 -7.89
N ASP A 175 -10.56 16.91 -8.92
CA ASP A 175 -11.08 16.75 -10.29
C ASP A 175 -10.03 16.05 -11.19
N PRO A 176 -10.40 15.05 -11.96
CA PRO A 176 -11.72 14.40 -12.06
C PRO A 176 -12.01 13.41 -10.92
N HIS A 177 -11.03 13.05 -10.14
CA HIS A 177 -11.09 12.15 -8.96
C HIS A 177 -9.74 12.16 -8.23
N PRO A 178 -9.65 11.65 -6.98
CA PRO A 178 -8.38 11.47 -6.28
C PRO A 178 -7.38 10.67 -7.12
N PRO A 179 -6.08 10.97 -7.05
CA PRO A 179 -5.07 10.17 -7.74
C PRO A 179 -5.18 8.69 -7.37
N ILE A 180 -5.24 7.82 -8.39
CA ILE A 180 -5.38 6.38 -8.18
C ILE A 180 -4.00 5.73 -8.11
N VAL A 181 -3.83 4.89 -7.09
CA VAL A 181 -2.58 4.17 -6.82
C VAL A 181 -2.87 2.66 -6.79
N VAL A 182 -1.98 1.85 -7.38
CA VAL A 182 -2.10 0.39 -7.39
C VAL A 182 -0.89 -0.26 -6.73
N THR A 183 -1.11 -1.30 -5.92
CA THR A 183 -0.01 -2.10 -5.39
C THR A 183 0.45 -3.14 -6.41
N VAL A 184 1.76 -3.33 -6.50
CA VAL A 184 2.38 -4.28 -7.43
C VAL A 184 3.19 -5.30 -6.63
N VAL A 185 2.72 -6.56 -6.67
CA VAL A 185 3.32 -7.69 -5.96
C VAL A 185 3.84 -8.79 -6.89
N ALA A 186 3.51 -8.74 -8.17
CA ALA A 186 3.91 -9.75 -9.13
C ALA A 186 5.06 -9.25 -10.02
N PRO A 187 6.16 -10.00 -10.16
CA PRO A 187 7.17 -9.72 -11.17
C PRO A 187 6.55 -9.63 -12.57
N PHE A 188 7.03 -8.72 -13.40
CA PHE A 188 6.53 -8.51 -14.78
C PHE A 188 5.00 -8.33 -14.86
N SER A 189 4.43 -7.58 -13.94
CA SER A 189 2.98 -7.44 -13.74
C SER A 189 2.25 -6.89 -14.97
N LYS A 190 1.36 -7.71 -15.58
CA LYS A 190 0.46 -7.24 -16.64
C LYS A 190 -0.60 -6.28 -16.11
N GLY A 191 -1.03 -6.45 -14.86
CA GLY A 191 -1.97 -5.53 -14.20
C GLY A 191 -1.40 -4.11 -14.07
N LEU A 192 -0.07 -3.99 -13.88
CA LEU A 192 0.60 -2.69 -13.87
C LEU A 192 0.54 -2.01 -15.24
N VAL A 193 0.68 -2.75 -16.34
CA VAL A 193 0.52 -2.18 -17.70
C VAL A 193 -0.87 -1.57 -17.86
N SER A 194 -1.93 -2.31 -17.51
CA SER A 194 -3.31 -1.83 -17.62
C SER A 194 -3.62 -0.66 -16.67
N ALA A 195 -3.01 -0.61 -15.50
CA ALA A 195 -3.14 0.51 -14.56
C ALA A 195 -2.44 1.77 -15.09
N ALA A 196 -1.21 1.62 -15.57
CA ALA A 196 -0.42 2.71 -16.11
C ALA A 196 -1.01 3.29 -17.41
N GLU A 197 -1.65 2.46 -18.25
CA GLU A 197 -2.42 2.88 -19.43
C GLU A 197 -3.56 3.85 -19.06
N ARG A 198 -4.10 3.73 -17.85
CA ARG A 198 -5.12 4.62 -17.28
C ARG A 198 -4.55 5.84 -16.55
N GLY A 199 -3.23 6.02 -16.55
CA GLY A 199 -2.56 7.10 -15.82
C GLY A 199 -2.40 6.85 -14.31
N TRP A 200 -2.65 5.62 -13.82
CA TRP A 200 -2.51 5.27 -12.42
C TRP A 200 -1.06 4.96 -12.05
N THR A 201 -0.70 5.22 -10.80
CA THR A 201 0.68 5.12 -10.35
C THR A 201 0.92 3.91 -9.42
N PRO A 202 2.11 3.27 -9.48
CA PRO A 202 2.38 2.07 -8.71
C PRO A 202 3.01 2.32 -7.33
N ILE A 203 2.77 1.35 -6.43
CA ILE A 203 3.62 1.06 -5.27
C ILE A 203 4.12 -0.38 -5.41
N SER A 204 5.44 -0.58 -5.48
CA SER A 204 6.06 -1.90 -5.42
C SER A 204 6.15 -2.36 -3.97
N ALA A 205 5.74 -3.61 -3.69
CA ALA A 205 5.66 -4.15 -2.33
C ALA A 205 7.05 -4.34 -1.69
N ASN A 206 7.12 -4.23 -0.37
CA ASN A 206 8.35 -4.28 0.43
C ASN A 206 8.99 -5.67 0.54
N PHE A 207 8.24 -6.73 0.29
CA PHE A 207 8.68 -8.12 0.43
C PHE A 207 9.18 -8.75 -0.88
N LEU A 208 9.49 -7.93 -1.89
CA LEU A 208 10.01 -8.40 -3.17
C LEU A 208 11.53 -8.23 -3.26
N GLN A 209 12.19 -9.20 -3.88
CA GLN A 209 13.61 -9.09 -4.22
C GLN A 209 13.88 -7.91 -5.17
N PRO A 210 15.05 -7.28 -5.12
CA PRO A 210 15.37 -6.09 -5.93
C PRO A 210 15.14 -6.27 -7.42
N ASN A 211 15.53 -7.43 -8.00
CA ASN A 211 15.33 -7.77 -9.41
C ASN A 211 13.84 -7.88 -9.80
N TRP A 212 12.98 -8.33 -8.88
CA TRP A 212 11.53 -8.35 -9.11
C TRP A 212 10.94 -6.94 -9.07
N VAL A 213 11.41 -6.09 -8.16
CA VAL A 213 11.04 -4.66 -8.16
C VAL A 213 11.50 -3.99 -9.45
N ALA A 214 12.74 -4.24 -9.90
CA ALA A 214 13.27 -3.71 -11.18
C ALA A 214 12.37 -4.07 -12.38
N SER A 215 11.74 -5.26 -12.37
CA SER A 215 10.83 -5.69 -13.45
C SER A 215 9.56 -4.84 -13.57
N HIS A 216 9.23 -4.03 -12.57
CA HIS A 216 8.03 -3.19 -12.61
C HIS A 216 8.20 -1.95 -13.49
N TRP A 217 9.40 -1.35 -13.53
CA TRP A 217 9.64 -0.15 -14.32
C TRP A 217 9.33 -0.31 -15.82
N PRO A 218 9.84 -1.35 -16.52
CA PRO A 218 9.52 -1.55 -17.94
C PRO A 218 8.02 -1.81 -18.17
N MET A 219 7.32 -2.43 -17.20
CA MET A 219 5.88 -2.66 -17.31
C MET A 219 5.09 -1.36 -17.11
N TYR A 220 5.50 -0.52 -16.16
CA TYR A 220 4.94 0.81 -15.97
C TYR A 220 5.14 1.69 -17.20
N LYS A 221 6.37 1.74 -17.72
CA LYS A 221 6.69 2.49 -18.94
C LYS A 221 5.84 2.05 -20.13
N LYS A 222 5.72 0.74 -20.35
CA LYS A 222 4.88 0.18 -21.41
C LYS A 222 3.42 0.63 -21.29
N GLY A 223 2.85 0.61 -20.08
CA GLY A 223 1.48 1.06 -19.86
C GLY A 223 1.30 2.55 -20.11
N CYS A 224 2.23 3.38 -19.63
CA CYS A 224 2.22 4.82 -19.91
C CYS A 224 2.26 5.11 -21.42
N GLU A 225 3.14 4.42 -22.18
CA GLU A 225 3.21 4.55 -23.65
C GLU A 225 1.88 4.19 -24.32
N GLN A 226 1.20 3.12 -23.87
CA GLN A 226 -0.11 2.71 -24.38
C GLN A 226 -1.20 3.75 -24.09
N GLY A 227 -1.15 4.38 -22.92
CA GLY A 227 -2.08 5.44 -22.52
C GLY A 227 -1.75 6.84 -23.09
N GLY A 228 -0.63 6.97 -23.83
CA GLY A 228 -0.19 8.27 -24.37
C GLY A 228 0.46 9.19 -23.33
N TYR A 229 1.00 8.63 -22.24
CA TYR A 229 1.69 9.36 -21.17
C TYR A 229 3.19 9.15 -21.24
N GLU A 230 3.95 10.13 -20.76
CA GLU A 230 5.37 9.96 -20.50
C GLU A 230 5.59 9.30 -19.12
N ALA A 231 6.32 8.19 -19.10
CA ALA A 231 6.66 7.52 -17.87
C ALA A 231 7.67 8.34 -17.07
N ASN A 232 7.32 8.68 -15.83
CA ASN A 232 8.17 9.47 -14.95
C ASN A 232 8.52 8.66 -13.68
N PRO A 233 9.81 8.39 -13.40
CA PRO A 233 10.22 7.69 -12.19
C PRO A 233 9.72 8.35 -10.91
N LYS A 234 9.48 9.66 -10.90
CA LYS A 234 8.92 10.40 -9.76
C LYS A 234 7.53 9.91 -9.33
N ASN A 235 6.81 9.22 -10.22
CA ASN A 235 5.50 8.64 -9.94
C ASN A 235 5.56 7.20 -9.42
N TRP A 236 6.76 6.60 -9.40
CA TRP A 236 6.95 5.24 -8.90
C TRP A 236 7.35 5.26 -7.43
N ARG A 237 6.58 4.54 -6.62
CA ARG A 237 6.79 4.34 -5.21
C ARG A 237 7.34 2.94 -4.97
N VAL A 238 8.36 2.81 -4.15
CA VAL A 238 8.98 1.52 -3.81
C VAL A 238 9.00 1.37 -2.29
N ALA A 239 8.29 0.37 -1.79
CA ALA A 239 8.25 0.08 -0.37
C ALA A 239 9.42 -0.82 0.05
N LYS A 240 10.00 -0.53 1.21
CA LYS A 240 11.06 -1.33 1.83
C LYS A 240 10.87 -1.43 3.34
N SER A 241 11.22 -2.60 3.87
CA SER A 241 11.39 -2.81 5.31
C SER A 241 12.73 -2.22 5.73
N ILE A 242 12.70 -1.14 6.51
CA ILE A 242 13.89 -0.38 6.88
C ILE A 242 13.90 -0.16 8.38
N PHE A 243 15.05 -0.38 9.01
CA PHE A 243 15.29 -0.02 10.40
C PHE A 243 16.64 0.67 10.56
N VAL A 244 16.64 1.88 11.12
CA VAL A 244 17.83 2.68 11.37
C VAL A 244 18.04 2.82 12.87
N ALA A 245 19.25 2.60 13.33
CA ALA A 245 19.61 2.80 14.73
C ALA A 245 20.89 3.64 14.87
N ASP A 246 21.14 4.14 16.09
CA ASP A 246 22.33 4.92 16.41
C ASP A 246 23.60 4.06 16.41
N ASP A 247 23.47 2.74 16.55
CA ASP A 247 24.59 1.78 16.48
C ASP A 247 24.21 0.49 15.75
N GLU A 248 25.23 -0.15 15.16
CA GLU A 248 25.06 -1.33 14.32
C GLU A 248 24.52 -2.55 15.09
N LYS A 249 24.96 -2.73 16.35
CA LYS A 249 24.51 -3.85 17.17
C LYS A 249 23.00 -3.77 17.41
N THR A 250 22.52 -2.63 17.86
CA THR A 250 21.08 -2.37 18.07
C THR A 250 20.30 -2.57 16.77
N ALA A 251 20.84 -2.08 15.63
CA ALA A 251 20.21 -2.23 14.35
C ALA A 251 20.02 -3.70 13.96
N GLN A 252 21.05 -4.52 14.12
CA GLN A 252 21.00 -5.94 13.75
C GLN A 252 20.11 -6.75 14.72
N GLU A 253 20.26 -6.53 16.03
CA GLU A 253 19.47 -7.23 17.04
C GLU A 253 17.97 -6.93 16.92
N TYR A 254 17.59 -5.68 16.70
CA TYR A 254 16.19 -5.29 16.53
C TYR A 254 15.67 -5.49 15.11
N GLY A 255 16.46 -5.20 14.09
CA GLY A 255 16.07 -5.29 12.68
C GLY A 255 15.96 -6.72 12.18
N LYS A 256 16.85 -7.64 12.61
CA LYS A 256 16.91 -9.02 12.11
C LYS A 256 16.82 -10.09 13.19
N GLY A 257 16.94 -9.71 14.48
CA GLY A 257 16.90 -10.65 15.59
C GLY A 257 15.56 -11.36 15.76
N GLU A 258 15.57 -12.52 16.44
CA GLU A 258 14.39 -13.37 16.62
C GLU A 258 13.24 -12.67 17.36
N ASP A 259 13.58 -11.79 18.30
CA ASP A 259 12.62 -10.98 19.06
C ASP A 259 12.24 -9.66 18.36
N GLY A 260 12.82 -9.39 17.18
CA GLY A 260 12.58 -8.17 16.43
C GLY A 260 11.30 -8.21 15.59
N PRO A 261 10.78 -7.03 15.18
CA PRO A 261 9.49 -6.93 14.48
C PRO A 261 9.52 -7.58 13.10
N TYR A 262 10.64 -7.53 12.39
CA TYR A 262 10.73 -8.07 11.04
C TYR A 262 10.81 -9.59 11.03
N HIS A 263 11.36 -10.23 12.06
CA HIS A 263 11.34 -11.68 12.19
C HIS A 263 9.90 -12.20 12.24
N PHE A 264 9.05 -11.59 13.08
CA PHE A 264 7.62 -11.93 13.12
C PHE A 264 6.94 -11.63 11.79
N TYR A 265 7.13 -10.44 11.24
CA TYR A 265 6.54 -10.01 9.97
C TYR A 265 6.85 -10.99 8.83
N PHE A 266 8.13 -11.24 8.55
CA PHE A 266 8.52 -12.10 7.44
C PHE A 266 8.15 -13.57 7.67
N LYS A 267 8.20 -14.07 8.89
CA LYS A 267 7.70 -15.41 9.23
C LYS A 267 6.21 -15.58 8.87
N GLN A 268 5.38 -14.55 9.12
CA GLN A 268 3.96 -14.58 8.77
C GLN A 268 3.73 -14.44 7.26
N ILE A 269 4.37 -13.48 6.60
CA ILE A 269 4.24 -13.26 5.16
C ILE A 269 4.71 -14.49 4.37
N MET A 270 5.87 -15.07 4.72
CA MET A 270 6.36 -16.31 4.11
C MET A 270 5.35 -17.45 4.26
N LYS A 271 4.81 -17.65 5.47
CA LYS A 271 3.82 -18.69 5.72
C LYS A 271 2.58 -18.51 4.85
N LYS A 272 2.07 -17.27 4.72
CA LYS A 272 0.92 -16.95 3.87
C LYS A 272 1.22 -17.19 2.38
N LEU A 273 2.32 -16.63 1.88
CA LEU A 273 2.64 -16.67 0.45
C LEU A 273 3.14 -18.04 -0.02
N ILE A 274 4.00 -18.70 0.76
CA ILE A 274 4.45 -20.07 0.44
C ILE A 274 3.29 -21.06 0.54
N GLY A 275 2.42 -20.92 1.55
CA GLY A 275 1.21 -21.72 1.69
C GLY A 275 0.24 -21.56 0.51
N ASN A 276 0.28 -20.43 -0.18
CA ASN A 276 -0.47 -20.14 -1.40
C ASN A 276 0.31 -20.46 -2.70
N GLY A 277 1.41 -21.23 -2.60
CA GLY A 277 2.21 -21.66 -3.75
C GLY A 277 3.07 -20.56 -4.38
N ARG A 278 3.44 -19.52 -3.61
CA ARG A 278 4.21 -18.37 -4.10
C ARG A 278 5.59 -18.21 -3.42
N PRO A 279 6.42 -19.28 -3.29
CA PRO A 279 7.80 -19.16 -2.79
C PRO A 279 8.68 -18.31 -3.72
N ASP A 280 8.37 -18.28 -5.01
CA ASP A 280 9.06 -17.55 -6.08
C ASP A 280 9.25 -16.07 -5.78
N LEU A 281 8.36 -15.46 -5.00
CA LEU A 281 8.44 -14.03 -4.65
C LEU A 281 9.67 -13.68 -3.79
N PHE A 282 10.14 -14.63 -2.99
CA PHE A 282 11.29 -14.45 -2.10
C PHE A 282 12.61 -14.85 -2.73
N LYS A 283 12.61 -15.56 -3.86
CA LYS A 283 13.81 -16.00 -4.55
C LYS A 283 14.48 -14.83 -5.28
N HIS A 284 15.81 -14.76 -5.22
CA HIS A 284 16.57 -13.83 -6.05
C HIS A 284 16.71 -14.33 -7.49
N ASP A 285 16.60 -15.64 -7.69
CA ASP A 285 16.58 -16.32 -8.98
C ASP A 285 15.46 -17.36 -9.00
N ARG A 286 14.79 -17.55 -10.15
CA ARG A 286 13.72 -18.54 -10.31
C ARG A 286 14.20 -19.96 -10.13
N ASP A 287 15.45 -20.23 -10.46
CA ASP A 287 16.07 -21.56 -10.36
C ASP A 287 16.55 -21.89 -8.94
N MET A 288 16.48 -20.92 -8.02
CA MET A 288 16.80 -21.15 -6.61
C MET A 288 15.85 -22.22 -6.02
N PRO A 289 16.36 -23.27 -5.34
CA PRO A 289 15.54 -24.28 -4.69
C PRO A 289 14.61 -23.67 -3.63
N ASP A 290 13.36 -24.16 -3.51
CA ASP A 290 12.44 -23.72 -2.48
C ASP A 290 12.98 -23.92 -1.06
N SER A 291 13.79 -24.96 -0.85
CA SER A 291 14.44 -25.26 0.43
C SER A 291 15.39 -24.18 0.92
N ASP A 292 15.93 -23.38 0.01
CA ASP A 292 16.90 -22.34 0.33
C ASP A 292 16.21 -21.00 0.69
N VAL A 293 14.89 -20.91 0.50
CA VAL A 293 14.06 -19.79 0.92
C VAL A 293 13.81 -19.89 2.44
N THR A 294 14.86 -19.69 3.22
CA THR A 294 14.79 -19.65 4.69
C THR A 294 14.40 -18.28 5.21
N LEU A 295 13.96 -18.20 6.46
CA LEU A 295 13.64 -16.90 7.08
C LEU A 295 14.88 -16.01 7.18
N ASP A 296 16.04 -16.56 7.54
CA ASP A 296 17.30 -15.81 7.63
C ASP A 296 17.69 -15.24 6.28
N TYR A 297 17.61 -16.07 5.21
CA TYR A 297 17.84 -15.59 3.84
C TYR A 297 16.90 -14.42 3.47
N VAL A 298 15.62 -14.51 3.83
CA VAL A 298 14.63 -13.47 3.52
C VAL A 298 14.91 -12.20 4.33
N LEU A 299 15.24 -12.31 5.62
CA LEU A 299 15.63 -11.17 6.45
C LEU A 299 16.89 -10.48 5.91
N ASP A 300 17.91 -11.26 5.53
CA ASP A 300 19.16 -10.72 5.00
C ASP A 300 18.99 -10.01 3.66
N SER A 301 18.10 -10.50 2.80
CA SER A 301 17.92 -9.96 1.45
C SER A 301 16.88 -8.84 1.37
N LEU A 302 15.91 -8.77 2.29
CA LEU A 302 14.77 -7.87 2.19
C LEU A 302 14.72 -6.76 3.24
N VAL A 303 15.40 -6.94 4.39
CA VAL A 303 15.43 -5.92 5.45
C VAL A 303 16.71 -5.09 5.32
N ILE A 304 16.52 -3.81 5.09
CA ILE A 304 17.59 -2.81 5.16
C ILE A 304 17.72 -2.38 6.62
N CYS A 305 18.84 -2.68 7.28
CA CYS A 305 19.04 -2.21 8.66
C CYS A 305 20.51 -1.90 8.95
N GLY A 306 20.74 -0.93 9.80
CA GLY A 306 22.08 -0.48 10.18
C GLY A 306 22.07 0.93 10.78
N THR A 307 23.26 1.48 10.89
CA THR A 307 23.45 2.90 11.16
C THR A 307 23.01 3.75 9.96
N VAL A 308 22.93 5.06 10.13
CA VAL A 308 22.56 6.00 9.06
C VAL A 308 23.39 5.78 7.80
N ASP A 309 24.73 5.70 7.92
CA ASP A 309 25.61 5.53 6.76
C ASP A 309 25.42 4.16 6.10
N SER A 310 25.32 3.09 6.88
CA SER A 310 25.06 1.73 6.39
C SER A 310 23.71 1.65 5.66
N VAL A 311 22.65 2.28 6.18
CA VAL A 311 21.33 2.30 5.51
C VAL A 311 21.37 3.09 4.21
N VAL A 312 22.11 4.20 4.15
CA VAL A 312 22.30 4.97 2.90
C VAL A 312 22.96 4.08 1.84
N GLU A 313 24.07 3.42 2.18
CA GLU A 313 24.77 2.51 1.25
C GLU A 313 23.88 1.36 0.76
N GLN A 314 23.07 0.76 1.65
CA GLN A 314 22.15 -0.31 1.29
C GLN A 314 21.03 0.18 0.36
N ILE A 315 20.50 1.41 0.56
CA ILE A 315 19.48 1.99 -0.32
C ILE A 315 20.08 2.34 -1.69
N GLU A 316 21.30 2.88 -1.75
CA GLU A 316 21.99 3.15 -3.00
C GLU A 316 22.26 1.86 -3.79
N SER A 317 22.78 0.83 -3.12
CA SER A 317 22.96 -0.51 -3.72
C SER A 317 21.65 -1.13 -4.22
N PHE A 318 20.55 -0.91 -3.50
CA PHE A 318 19.23 -1.32 -3.96
C PHE A 318 18.82 -0.55 -5.23
N LYS A 319 19.06 0.75 -5.31
CA LYS A 319 18.79 1.58 -6.49
C LYS A 319 19.64 1.18 -7.70
N ASP A 320 20.88 0.74 -7.50
CA ASP A 320 21.72 0.24 -8.59
C ASP A 320 21.09 -0.94 -9.34
N VAL A 321 20.29 -1.75 -8.63
CA VAL A 321 19.57 -2.89 -9.21
C VAL A 321 18.19 -2.48 -9.76
N THR A 322 17.45 -1.67 -9.01
CA THR A 322 16.05 -1.34 -9.34
C THR A 322 15.92 -0.19 -10.34
N GLY A 323 16.92 0.65 -10.42
CA GLY A 323 16.84 1.94 -11.12
C GLY A 323 16.22 3.04 -10.24
N ASP A 324 16.08 4.22 -10.83
CA ASP A 324 15.53 5.39 -10.15
C ASP A 324 14.03 5.28 -9.92
N PHE A 325 13.59 5.69 -8.73
CA PHE A 325 12.19 5.86 -8.34
C PHE A 325 12.01 7.14 -7.51
N GLY A 326 10.78 7.67 -7.51
CA GLY A 326 10.51 8.99 -6.91
C GLY A 326 10.32 8.97 -5.41
N THR A 327 9.78 7.86 -4.87
CA THR A 327 9.40 7.79 -3.47
C THR A 327 9.84 6.49 -2.83
N LEU A 328 10.63 6.60 -1.78
CA LEU A 328 10.92 5.49 -0.86
C LEU A 328 9.79 5.41 0.16
N VAL A 329 9.13 4.25 0.21
CA VAL A 329 8.03 4.01 1.14
C VAL A 329 8.53 3.16 2.30
N TYR A 330 8.67 3.78 3.46
CA TYR A 330 9.01 3.11 4.72
C TYR A 330 7.86 2.20 5.14
N ALA A 331 8.07 0.89 5.09
CA ALA A 331 7.07 -0.07 5.55
C ALA A 331 7.00 -0.08 7.08
N GLY A 332 5.83 0.20 7.61
CA GLY A 332 5.57 0.14 9.05
C GLY A 332 5.78 -1.27 9.61
N HIS A 333 6.15 -1.34 10.87
CA HIS A 333 6.37 -2.58 11.61
C HIS A 333 5.80 -2.46 13.02
N ASP A 334 5.57 -3.60 13.68
CA ASP A 334 5.13 -3.63 15.07
C ASP A 334 6.16 -2.93 15.97
N TRP A 335 5.69 -2.06 16.86
CA TRP A 335 6.56 -1.34 17.79
C TRP A 335 6.89 -2.20 19.02
N VAL A 336 7.62 -3.30 18.80
CA VAL A 336 8.14 -4.15 19.89
C VAL A 336 8.89 -3.30 20.93
N ASN A 337 9.63 -2.31 20.46
CA ASN A 337 10.22 -1.25 21.28
C ASN A 337 9.85 0.12 20.67
N PRO A 338 8.85 0.83 21.24
CA PRO A 338 8.37 2.09 20.68
C PRO A 338 9.44 3.18 20.56
N GLU A 339 10.40 3.25 21.48
CA GLU A 339 11.46 4.27 21.43
C GLU A 339 12.41 4.02 20.25
N LEU A 340 12.81 2.77 20.02
CA LEU A 340 13.64 2.41 18.87
C LEU A 340 12.90 2.63 17.55
N SER A 341 11.61 2.29 17.49
CA SER A 341 10.79 2.46 16.29
C SER A 341 10.63 3.93 15.92
N LYS A 342 10.31 4.79 16.89
CA LYS A 342 10.24 6.25 16.69
C LYS A 342 11.59 6.82 16.28
N ARG A 343 12.68 6.40 16.96
CA ARG A 343 14.04 6.84 16.65
C ARG A 343 14.43 6.46 15.21
N SER A 344 14.07 5.28 14.76
CA SER A 344 14.29 4.85 13.38
C SER A 344 13.59 5.77 12.36
N MET A 345 12.34 6.15 12.60
CA MET A 345 11.61 7.09 11.73
C MET A 345 12.27 8.48 11.73
N GLU A 346 12.72 8.97 12.90
CA GLU A 346 13.45 10.24 13.02
C GLU A 346 14.77 10.23 12.24
N LEU A 347 15.57 9.18 12.39
CA LEU A 347 16.84 9.01 11.67
C LEU A 347 16.61 8.91 10.16
N MET A 348 15.56 8.21 9.72
CA MET A 348 15.18 8.16 8.30
C MET A 348 14.90 9.56 7.75
N ALA A 349 14.04 10.31 8.41
CA ALA A 349 13.61 11.63 7.93
C ALA A 349 14.72 12.68 7.98
N ASN A 350 15.45 12.74 9.12
CA ASN A 350 16.35 13.84 9.42
C ASN A 350 17.80 13.60 9.00
N GLU A 351 18.21 12.34 8.80
CA GLU A 351 19.60 12.02 8.50
C GLU A 351 19.77 11.19 7.23
N VAL A 352 19.02 10.10 7.02
CA VAL A 352 19.15 9.24 5.83
C VAL A 352 18.69 9.98 4.58
N MET A 353 17.45 10.51 4.58
CA MET A 353 16.91 11.18 3.41
C MET A 353 17.70 12.40 2.94
N PRO A 354 18.22 13.28 3.82
CA PRO A 354 19.11 14.36 3.39
C PRO A 354 20.40 13.88 2.74
N LYS A 355 20.97 12.72 3.14
CA LYS A 355 22.15 12.15 2.51
C LYS A 355 21.85 11.58 1.12
N LEU A 356 20.72 10.89 0.96
CA LEU A 356 20.26 10.33 -0.33
C LEU A 356 19.84 11.41 -1.35
N ASN A 357 19.57 12.62 -0.92
CA ASN A 357 19.13 13.73 -1.78
C ASN A 357 20.24 14.78 -2.05
N LYS A 358 21.47 14.49 -1.67
CA LYS A 358 22.64 15.33 -2.02
C LYS A 358 23.09 15.08 -3.46
#